data_9f9b6ae60f44140d513b700254cc3199
#
_entry.id   9f9b6ae60f44140d513b700254cc3199
#
_cell.length_a   1.000
_cell.length_b   1.000
_cell.length_c   1.000
_cell.angle_alpha   90.00
_cell.angle_beta   90.00
_cell.angle_gamma   90.00
#
_symmetry.space_group_name_H-M   'P 1'
#
loop_
_entity.id
_entity.type
_entity.pdbx_description
1 polymer ?
#
loop_
_entity_poly.entity_id
_entity_poly.type
_entity_poly.pdbx_seq_one_letter_code
_entity_poly.pdbx_strand_id
1 'polypeptide(L)'
;MPTKLDEARDVLARANRMIANEGVLDAFGHVTMRHPTDPNRYLMSRSRGPELVQPEDIHEFTLDSQILKPIEARLYGERVIHGEIYKARPDVNAVCHHHASSILPFCISGMELKPVFHLGATLGPKVPFWDARDDFGDTTLIVAKPEEGASLARALGPNWIVLMRRHGATVAGTTLEELVFRTIYTARNAALQIEAHGLGHVSPLNPTETQLAGEYNLKPGPVARAWEYWSVRLDKAEGTWTPPKAKIAAKPASAKRVPRKSGKKRKR
;
A
#
# COMPACT_ATOMS: atom_id res chain seq x y z
N MET A 1 20.77 -18.77 7.83
CA MET A 1 19.91 -18.14 6.80
C MET A 1 18.71 -17.58 7.54
N PRO A 2 18.18 -16.40 7.17
CA PRO A 2 16.96 -15.88 7.76
C PRO A 2 15.80 -16.85 7.53
N THR A 3 14.85 -16.88 8.45
CA THR A 3 13.63 -17.66 8.31
C THR A 3 12.62 -16.88 7.45
N LYS A 4 11.59 -17.55 6.91
CA LYS A 4 10.48 -16.86 6.23
C LYS A 4 9.80 -15.80 7.12
N LEU A 5 9.80 -16.01 8.43
CA LEU A 5 9.25 -15.07 9.39
C LEU A 5 10.14 -13.82 9.54
N ASP A 6 11.48 -14.00 9.55
CA ASP A 6 12.41 -12.87 9.61
C ASP A 6 12.30 -12.01 8.34
N GLU A 7 12.26 -12.65 7.16
CA GLU A 7 12.03 -11.94 5.87
C GLU A 7 10.70 -11.19 5.87
N ALA A 8 9.64 -11.79 6.44
CA ALA A 8 8.33 -11.14 6.55
C ALA A 8 8.35 -9.92 7.51
N ARG A 9 9.10 -10.00 8.60
CA ARG A 9 9.31 -8.87 9.52
C ARG A 9 10.04 -7.72 8.84
N ASP A 10 11.11 -8.03 8.11
CA ASP A 10 11.91 -7.03 7.39
C ASP A 10 11.06 -6.29 6.35
N VAL A 11 10.33 -7.03 5.51
CA VAL A 11 9.52 -6.43 4.44
C VAL A 11 8.34 -5.65 4.99
N LEU A 12 7.70 -6.11 6.08
CA LEU A 12 6.59 -5.39 6.72
C LEU A 12 7.05 -4.10 7.40
N ALA A 13 8.18 -4.12 8.11
CA ALA A 13 8.78 -2.92 8.69
C ALA A 13 9.12 -1.90 7.58
N ARG A 14 9.70 -2.37 6.47
CA ARG A 14 9.98 -1.55 5.31
C ARG A 14 8.71 -0.94 4.70
N ALA A 15 7.62 -1.71 4.57
CA ALA A 15 6.35 -1.22 4.04
C ALA A 15 5.74 -0.10 4.90
N ASN A 16 5.80 -0.21 6.24
CA ASN A 16 5.38 0.86 7.14
C ASN A 16 6.15 2.15 6.86
N ARG A 17 7.48 2.09 6.83
CA ARG A 17 8.34 3.25 6.57
C ARG A 17 8.16 3.80 5.15
N MET A 18 7.96 2.93 4.16
CA MET A 18 7.73 3.32 2.77
C MET A 18 6.45 4.14 2.62
N ILE A 19 5.34 3.69 3.19
CA ILE A 19 4.06 4.39 3.12
C ILE A 19 4.13 5.72 3.90
N ALA A 20 4.87 5.77 5.02
CA ALA A 20 5.13 6.99 5.76
C ALA A 20 5.98 7.98 4.94
N ASN A 21 7.05 7.51 4.29
CA ASN A 21 7.90 8.34 3.42
C ASN A 21 7.14 8.93 2.22
N GLU A 22 6.04 8.31 1.79
CA GLU A 22 5.15 8.83 0.74
C GLU A 22 4.03 9.75 1.30
N GLY A 23 4.07 10.08 2.60
CA GLY A 23 3.17 11.04 3.25
C GLY A 23 1.73 10.53 3.45
N VAL A 24 1.52 9.21 3.47
CA VAL A 24 0.21 8.60 3.70
C VAL A 24 0.01 8.21 5.16
N LEU A 25 1.06 7.69 5.81
CA LEU A 25 1.11 7.48 7.25
C LEU A 25 1.89 8.61 7.91
N ASP A 26 1.45 9.01 9.10
CA ASP A 26 2.15 9.96 9.96
C ASP A 26 2.59 9.28 11.27
N ALA A 27 2.44 9.93 12.42
CA ALA A 27 2.69 9.33 13.72
C ALA A 27 1.69 8.21 14.06
N PHE A 28 0.57 8.15 13.35
CA PHE A 28 -0.54 7.22 13.53
C PHE A 28 -0.78 6.39 12.26
N GLY A 29 -1.62 5.35 12.40
CA GLY A 29 -1.84 4.36 11.37
C GLY A 29 -0.86 3.20 11.46
N HIS A 30 -1.12 2.13 10.72
CA HIS A 30 -0.37 0.89 10.84
C HIS A 30 -0.61 -0.04 9.65
N VAL A 31 0.39 -0.85 9.35
CA VAL A 31 0.36 -1.88 8.30
C VAL A 31 0.53 -3.25 8.93
N THR A 32 -0.21 -4.21 8.42
CA THR A 32 -0.09 -5.63 8.80
C THR A 32 0.03 -6.51 7.58
N MET A 33 0.53 -7.72 7.77
CA MET A 33 0.44 -8.79 6.78
C MET A 33 0.08 -10.12 7.46
N ARG A 34 -0.61 -10.98 6.71
CA ARG A 34 -0.88 -12.35 7.17
C ARG A 34 0.43 -13.10 7.35
N HIS A 35 0.50 -13.96 8.36
CA HIS A 35 1.71 -14.70 8.66
C HIS A 35 2.12 -15.61 7.48
N PRO A 36 3.41 -15.69 7.10
CA PRO A 36 3.86 -16.32 5.86
C PRO A 36 3.65 -17.85 5.80
N THR A 37 3.41 -18.49 6.94
CA THR A 37 3.25 -19.96 7.04
C THR A 37 2.04 -20.41 7.86
N ASP A 38 1.31 -19.48 8.47
CA ASP A 38 0.10 -19.78 9.26
C ASP A 38 -1.02 -18.80 8.94
N PRO A 39 -2.01 -19.17 8.13
CA PRO A 39 -3.08 -18.26 7.70
C PRO A 39 -3.98 -17.78 8.86
N ASN A 40 -3.91 -18.43 10.03
CA ASN A 40 -4.67 -18.04 11.22
C ASN A 40 -3.94 -17.00 12.11
N ARG A 41 -2.85 -16.44 11.61
CA ARG A 41 -2.06 -15.42 12.29
C ARG A 41 -1.78 -14.24 11.36
N TYR A 42 -1.42 -13.11 11.96
CA TYR A 42 -0.90 -11.96 11.23
C TYR A 42 0.26 -11.29 12.00
N LEU A 43 1.01 -10.48 11.29
CA LEU A 43 2.14 -9.72 11.78
C LEU A 43 1.77 -8.25 11.88
N MET A 44 2.15 -7.60 12.99
CA MET A 44 1.92 -6.18 13.25
C MET A 44 3.02 -5.64 14.17
N SER A 45 3.38 -4.38 14.00
CA SER A 45 4.31 -3.73 14.94
C SER A 45 3.63 -3.47 16.30
N ARG A 46 4.45 -3.36 17.36
CA ARG A 46 4.00 -2.69 18.58
C ARG A 46 3.54 -1.27 18.25
N SER A 47 2.83 -0.61 19.16
CA SER A 47 2.40 0.79 18.98
C SER A 47 3.63 1.71 18.84
N ARG A 48 3.93 2.08 17.59
CA ARG A 48 5.05 2.91 17.19
C ARG A 48 4.70 3.68 15.90
N GLY A 49 5.15 4.92 15.78
CA GLY A 49 4.96 5.68 14.53
C GLY A 49 5.53 4.89 13.33
N PRO A 50 4.78 4.76 12.23
CA PRO A 50 5.14 3.91 11.09
C PRO A 50 6.53 4.16 10.51
N GLU A 51 6.98 5.40 10.45
CA GLU A 51 8.30 5.79 9.98
C GLU A 51 9.44 5.18 10.83
N LEU A 52 9.16 4.90 12.11
CA LEU A 52 10.14 4.42 13.07
C LEU A 52 10.14 2.90 13.23
N VAL A 53 9.23 2.18 12.56
CA VAL A 53 9.09 0.73 12.72
C VAL A 53 10.30 -0.02 12.20
N GLN A 54 10.85 -0.90 13.05
CA GLN A 54 11.96 -1.80 12.75
C GLN A 54 11.47 -3.26 12.78
N PRO A 55 12.22 -4.22 12.20
CA PRO A 55 11.85 -5.62 12.21
C PRO A 55 11.57 -6.20 13.61
N GLU A 56 12.31 -5.73 14.64
CA GLU A 56 12.18 -6.14 16.02
C GLU A 56 10.87 -5.68 16.67
N ASP A 57 10.24 -4.65 16.11
CA ASP A 57 8.94 -4.15 16.55
C ASP A 57 7.77 -5.03 16.07
N ILE A 58 8.02 -5.95 15.11
CA ILE A 58 6.99 -6.79 14.49
C ILE A 58 6.74 -8.05 15.31
N HIS A 59 5.51 -8.24 15.73
CA HIS A 59 5.06 -9.36 16.56
C HIS A 59 3.96 -10.16 15.85
N GLU A 60 3.75 -11.38 16.33
CA GLU A 60 2.73 -12.30 15.84
C GLU A 60 1.44 -12.15 16.65
N PHE A 61 0.32 -12.13 15.95
CA PHE A 61 -1.03 -12.06 16.54
C PHE A 61 -1.91 -13.16 16.00
N THR A 62 -2.83 -13.66 16.82
CA THR A 62 -3.97 -14.46 16.37
C THR A 62 -4.95 -13.59 15.58
N LEU A 63 -5.89 -14.19 14.83
CA LEU A 63 -6.96 -13.41 14.17
C LEU A 63 -7.91 -12.74 15.19
N ASP A 64 -7.94 -13.19 16.46
CA ASP A 64 -8.62 -12.49 17.55
C ASP A 64 -7.81 -11.30 18.11
N SER A 65 -6.74 -10.92 17.40
CA SER A 65 -5.87 -9.79 17.76
C SER A 65 -5.20 -9.93 19.14
N GLN A 66 -4.97 -11.18 19.58
CA GLN A 66 -4.19 -11.48 20.76
C GLN A 66 -2.73 -11.70 20.38
N ILE A 67 -1.83 -11.05 21.09
CA ILE A 67 -0.39 -11.24 20.85
C ILE A 67 0.03 -12.64 21.34
N LEU A 68 0.85 -13.36 20.54
CA LEU A 68 1.28 -14.71 20.89
C LEU A 68 2.31 -14.73 22.01
N LYS A 69 3.22 -13.77 22.02
CA LYS A 69 4.24 -13.62 23.07
C LYS A 69 4.05 -12.27 23.74
N PRO A 70 3.74 -12.23 25.04
CA PRO A 70 3.60 -10.97 25.77
C PRO A 70 4.86 -10.11 25.67
N ILE A 71 4.66 -8.80 25.57
CA ILE A 71 5.72 -7.78 25.53
C ILE A 71 5.38 -6.66 26.51
N GLU A 72 6.38 -5.95 27.00
CA GLU A 72 6.16 -4.79 27.88
C GLU A 72 5.67 -3.55 27.14
N ALA A 73 5.92 -3.48 25.83
CA ALA A 73 5.53 -2.34 24.99
C ALA A 73 4.02 -2.29 24.74
N ARG A 74 3.50 -1.08 24.53
CA ARG A 74 2.09 -0.88 24.18
C ARG A 74 1.79 -1.47 22.79
N LEU A 75 0.59 -2.02 22.65
CA LEU A 75 0.01 -2.47 21.39
C LEU A 75 -0.99 -1.45 20.87
N TYR A 76 -1.21 -1.43 19.55
CA TYR A 76 -2.28 -0.63 18.97
C TYR A 76 -3.65 -1.11 19.49
N GLY A 77 -4.49 -0.16 19.88
CA GLY A 77 -5.90 -0.45 20.22
C GLY A 77 -6.64 -1.00 19.00
N GLU A 78 -6.39 -0.42 17.85
CA GLU A 78 -7.08 -0.68 16.59
C GLU A 78 -6.59 -1.94 15.84
N ARG A 79 -5.77 -2.79 16.47
CA ARG A 79 -5.35 -4.07 15.88
C ARG A 79 -6.53 -4.99 15.52
N VAL A 80 -7.68 -4.80 16.17
CA VAL A 80 -8.91 -5.54 15.88
C VAL A 80 -9.43 -5.29 14.45
N ILE A 81 -9.20 -4.12 13.87
CA ILE A 81 -9.50 -3.83 12.46
C ILE A 81 -8.90 -4.90 11.56
N HIS A 82 -7.62 -5.19 11.76
CA HIS A 82 -6.85 -6.13 10.92
C HIS A 82 -7.30 -7.57 11.15
N GLY A 83 -7.40 -8.00 12.40
CA GLY A 83 -7.82 -9.35 12.74
C GLY A 83 -9.21 -9.69 12.18
N GLU A 84 -10.17 -8.79 12.32
CA GLU A 84 -11.53 -9.00 11.84
C GLU A 84 -11.62 -8.98 10.29
N ILE A 85 -10.83 -8.16 9.62
CA ILE A 85 -10.73 -8.20 8.15
C ILE A 85 -10.12 -9.53 7.70
N TYR A 86 -9.04 -10.00 8.33
CA TYR A 86 -8.45 -11.30 7.99
C TYR A 86 -9.40 -12.48 8.22
N LYS A 87 -10.25 -12.44 9.26
CA LYS A 87 -11.30 -13.44 9.48
C LYS A 87 -12.34 -13.43 8.35
N ALA A 88 -12.83 -12.26 7.99
CA ALA A 88 -13.88 -12.09 6.99
C ALA A 88 -13.41 -12.34 5.56
N ARG A 89 -12.11 -12.15 5.27
CA ARG A 89 -11.51 -12.12 3.94
C ARG A 89 -10.24 -12.99 3.87
N PRO A 90 -10.39 -14.32 3.64
CA PRO A 90 -9.23 -15.21 3.49
C PRO A 90 -8.30 -14.86 2.31
N ASP A 91 -8.81 -14.15 1.31
CA ASP A 91 -8.08 -13.66 0.15
C ASP A 91 -7.20 -12.42 0.45
N VAL A 92 -7.46 -11.74 1.57
CA VAL A 92 -6.66 -10.59 2.01
C VAL A 92 -5.44 -11.07 2.79
N ASN A 93 -4.26 -10.63 2.33
CA ASN A 93 -2.99 -10.96 2.97
C ASN A 93 -2.24 -9.74 3.55
N ALA A 94 -2.71 -8.53 3.29
CA ALA A 94 -2.17 -7.32 3.90
C ALA A 94 -3.27 -6.27 4.10
N VAL A 95 -3.15 -5.47 5.18
CA VAL A 95 -4.11 -4.42 5.55
C VAL A 95 -3.35 -3.20 6.03
N CYS A 96 -3.78 -2.01 5.61
CA CYS A 96 -3.29 -0.72 6.09
C CYS A 96 -4.46 0.11 6.60
N HIS A 97 -4.35 0.63 7.81
CA HIS A 97 -5.23 1.67 8.34
C HIS A 97 -4.45 2.99 8.41
N HIS A 98 -5.05 4.10 7.93
CA HIS A 98 -4.37 5.38 7.82
C HIS A 98 -5.30 6.58 7.89
N HIS A 99 -4.73 7.76 8.19
CA HIS A 99 -5.42 9.05 8.30
C HIS A 99 -4.86 10.07 7.30
N ALA A 100 -4.53 9.66 6.09
CA ALA A 100 -3.95 10.55 5.08
C ALA A 100 -4.80 11.83 4.92
N SER A 101 -4.15 12.99 4.93
CA SER A 101 -4.80 14.29 4.88
C SER A 101 -5.71 14.46 3.64
N SER A 102 -5.40 13.80 2.54
CA SER A 102 -6.22 13.80 1.33
C SER A 102 -7.48 12.92 1.45
N ILE A 103 -7.50 11.94 2.35
CA ILE A 103 -8.64 11.04 2.59
C ILE A 103 -9.64 11.64 3.57
N LEU A 104 -9.15 12.34 4.59
CA LEU A 104 -10.00 12.91 5.65
C LEU A 104 -11.15 13.79 5.14
N PRO A 105 -10.99 14.64 4.10
CA PRO A 105 -12.11 15.40 3.55
C PRO A 105 -13.29 14.53 3.11
N PHE A 106 -13.07 13.37 2.53
CA PHE A 106 -14.12 12.42 2.17
C PHE A 106 -14.77 11.78 3.39
N CYS A 107 -13.98 11.46 4.42
CA CYS A 107 -14.48 10.91 5.69
C CYS A 107 -15.32 11.93 6.48
N ILE A 108 -15.10 13.24 6.26
CA ILE A 108 -15.78 14.34 6.96
C ILE A 108 -17.03 14.77 6.20
N SER A 109 -16.93 14.93 4.88
CA SER A 109 -18.02 15.43 4.04
C SER A 109 -19.04 14.37 3.64
N GLY A 110 -18.63 13.09 3.63
CA GLY A 110 -19.41 12.00 3.04
C GLY A 110 -19.44 12.01 1.51
N MET A 111 -18.62 12.88 0.87
CA MET A 111 -18.44 12.85 -0.59
C MET A 111 -17.89 11.50 -1.01
N GLU A 112 -18.41 10.97 -2.12
CA GLU A 112 -17.98 9.70 -2.68
C GLU A 112 -16.55 9.77 -3.23
N LEU A 113 -15.65 8.93 -2.74
CA LEU A 113 -14.32 8.76 -3.31
C LEU A 113 -14.45 7.88 -4.55
N LYS A 114 -14.07 8.41 -5.71
CA LYS A 114 -14.15 7.74 -7.02
C LYS A 114 -12.78 7.67 -7.69
N PRO A 115 -12.51 6.63 -8.48
CA PRO A 115 -11.29 6.60 -9.30
C PRO A 115 -11.37 7.70 -10.37
N VAL A 116 -10.42 8.64 -10.37
CA VAL A 116 -10.40 9.78 -11.30
C VAL A 116 -9.25 9.70 -12.31
N PHE A 117 -8.36 8.72 -12.20
CA PHE A 117 -7.29 8.45 -13.17
C PHE A 117 -6.89 6.97 -13.13
N HIS A 118 -6.13 6.52 -14.13
CA HIS A 118 -5.86 5.10 -14.35
C HIS A 118 -5.19 4.36 -13.17
N LEU A 119 -4.25 4.99 -12.43
CA LEU A 119 -3.65 4.35 -11.24
C LEU A 119 -4.63 4.37 -10.04
N GLY A 120 -5.51 5.36 -9.97
CA GLY A 120 -6.60 5.40 -9.00
C GLY A 120 -7.64 4.30 -9.21
N ALA A 121 -7.68 3.66 -10.39
CA ALA A 121 -8.57 2.54 -10.66
C ALA A 121 -8.38 1.35 -9.69
N THR A 122 -7.23 1.26 -9.03
CA THR A 122 -6.95 0.22 -8.02
C THR A 122 -7.76 0.38 -6.73
N LEU A 123 -8.49 1.49 -6.55
CA LEU A 123 -9.51 1.63 -5.51
C LEU A 123 -10.64 0.61 -5.67
N GLY A 124 -10.88 0.19 -6.91
CA GLY A 124 -12.05 -0.59 -7.29
C GLY A 124 -13.25 0.29 -7.64
N PRO A 125 -14.33 -0.30 -8.13
CA PRO A 125 -15.50 0.43 -8.64
C PRO A 125 -16.37 1.05 -7.53
N LYS A 126 -16.16 0.62 -6.29
CA LYS A 126 -16.91 1.12 -5.12
C LYS A 126 -16.00 1.25 -3.92
N VAL A 127 -16.08 2.38 -3.25
CA VAL A 127 -15.45 2.64 -1.96
C VAL A 127 -16.55 2.81 -0.92
N PRO A 128 -16.82 1.79 -0.07
CA PRO A 128 -17.82 1.88 0.98
C PRO A 128 -17.48 2.96 2.01
N PHE A 129 -18.53 3.46 2.67
CA PHE A 129 -18.43 4.39 3.78
C PHE A 129 -19.01 3.71 5.03
N TRP A 130 -18.25 3.64 6.12
CA TRP A 130 -18.65 3.08 7.39
C TRP A 130 -18.82 4.18 8.44
N ASP A 131 -19.95 4.15 9.14
CA ASP A 131 -20.22 5.01 10.29
C ASP A 131 -20.45 4.12 11.52
N ALA A 132 -19.56 4.20 12.52
CA ALA A 132 -19.68 3.42 13.75
C ALA A 132 -21.01 3.68 14.50
N ARG A 133 -21.62 4.86 14.28
CA ARG A 133 -22.88 5.22 14.95
C ARG A 133 -24.07 4.39 14.51
N ASP A 134 -24.02 3.82 13.30
CA ASP A 134 -25.12 3.01 12.78
C ASP A 134 -25.32 1.75 13.62
N ASP A 135 -24.23 1.18 14.15
CA ASP A 135 -24.28 -0.04 14.98
C ASP A 135 -24.11 0.23 16.48
N PHE A 136 -23.39 1.32 16.88
CA PHE A 136 -22.90 1.50 18.26
C PHE A 136 -23.29 2.84 18.91
N GLY A 137 -23.96 3.73 18.20
CA GLY A 137 -24.23 5.10 18.67
C GLY A 137 -22.96 5.94 18.78
N ASP A 138 -22.93 6.90 19.69
CA ASP A 138 -21.75 7.75 19.89
C ASP A 138 -20.59 6.94 20.48
N THR A 139 -19.43 7.03 19.83
CA THR A 139 -18.20 6.32 20.21
C THR A 139 -17.04 7.31 20.34
N THR A 140 -15.88 6.81 20.76
CA THR A 140 -14.62 7.58 20.72
C THR A 140 -14.07 7.75 19.31
N LEU A 141 -14.70 7.17 18.30
CA LEU A 141 -14.23 6.96 16.91
C LEU A 141 -13.05 5.98 16.78
N ILE A 142 -12.46 5.53 17.89
CA ILE A 142 -11.39 4.53 17.88
C ILE A 142 -12.01 3.13 17.82
N VAL A 143 -11.60 2.32 16.85
CA VAL A 143 -12.06 0.92 16.67
C VAL A 143 -11.21 0.01 17.54
N ALA A 144 -11.63 -0.20 18.78
CA ALA A 144 -10.86 -0.97 19.77
C ALA A 144 -11.51 -2.29 20.19
N LYS A 145 -12.77 -2.51 19.84
CA LYS A 145 -13.52 -3.72 20.20
C LYS A 145 -13.68 -4.65 18.99
N PRO A 146 -13.65 -5.98 19.20
CA PRO A 146 -13.83 -6.94 18.12
C PRO A 146 -15.12 -6.73 17.32
N GLU A 147 -16.25 -6.39 17.98
CA GLU A 147 -17.53 -6.13 17.32
C GLU A 147 -17.49 -4.90 16.40
N GLU A 148 -16.74 -3.85 16.77
CA GLU A 148 -16.51 -2.67 15.93
C GLU A 148 -15.67 -3.03 14.70
N GLY A 149 -14.59 -3.80 14.90
CA GLY A 149 -13.76 -4.33 13.81
C GLY A 149 -14.55 -5.23 12.85
N ALA A 150 -15.42 -6.10 13.39
CA ALA A 150 -16.28 -6.97 12.59
C ALA A 150 -17.33 -6.18 11.78
N SER A 151 -17.89 -5.10 12.36
CA SER A 151 -18.79 -4.19 11.62
C SER A 151 -18.07 -3.50 10.47
N LEU A 152 -16.86 -2.98 10.70
CA LEU A 152 -16.02 -2.38 9.67
C LEU A 152 -15.68 -3.40 8.57
N ALA A 153 -15.32 -4.63 8.93
CA ALA A 153 -15.02 -5.70 7.98
C ALA A 153 -16.24 -6.06 7.11
N ARG A 154 -17.45 -6.06 7.68
CA ARG A 154 -18.69 -6.22 6.91
C ARG A 154 -18.92 -5.07 5.94
N ALA A 155 -18.66 -3.83 6.35
CA ALA A 155 -18.78 -2.66 5.50
C ALA A 155 -17.76 -2.68 4.34
N LEU A 156 -16.52 -3.11 4.60
CA LEU A 156 -15.52 -3.35 3.54
C LEU A 156 -16.06 -4.35 2.51
N GLY A 157 -16.66 -5.45 2.96
CA GLY A 157 -17.21 -6.50 2.10
C GLY A 157 -16.18 -7.01 1.08
N PRO A 158 -16.53 -7.16 -0.21
CA PRO A 158 -15.62 -7.60 -1.26
C PRO A 158 -14.71 -6.48 -1.79
N ASN A 159 -14.86 -5.26 -1.30
CA ASN A 159 -14.09 -4.11 -1.77
C ASN A 159 -12.66 -4.09 -1.17
N TRP A 160 -11.82 -3.21 -1.69
CA TRP A 160 -10.42 -3.09 -1.27
C TRP A 160 -10.16 -1.93 -0.32
N ILE A 161 -11.12 -1.02 -0.19
CA ILE A 161 -11.01 0.18 0.63
C ILE A 161 -12.35 0.42 1.29
N VAL A 162 -12.33 0.89 2.54
CA VAL A 162 -13.47 1.44 3.25
C VAL A 162 -13.08 2.75 3.91
N LEU A 163 -13.90 3.78 3.72
CA LEU A 163 -13.78 5.04 4.42
C LEU A 163 -14.50 4.95 5.78
N MET A 164 -13.89 5.51 6.79
CA MET A 164 -14.41 5.53 8.16
C MET A 164 -14.80 6.97 8.50
N ARG A 165 -16.06 7.18 8.85
CA ARG A 165 -16.59 8.51 9.15
C ARG A 165 -15.74 9.25 10.17
N ARG A 166 -15.25 10.46 9.77
CA ARG A 166 -14.44 11.36 10.61
C ARG A 166 -13.19 10.72 11.23
N HIS A 167 -12.69 9.63 10.63
CA HIS A 167 -11.56 8.91 11.18
C HIS A 167 -10.44 8.74 10.13
N GLY A 168 -10.68 7.99 9.07
CA GLY A 168 -9.66 7.67 8.08
C GLY A 168 -10.13 6.62 7.09
N ALA A 169 -9.19 5.81 6.61
CA ALA A 169 -9.48 4.70 5.70
C ALA A 169 -8.77 3.42 6.12
N THR A 170 -9.36 2.29 5.73
CA THR A 170 -8.71 0.99 5.80
C THR A 170 -8.63 0.40 4.40
N VAL A 171 -7.43 0.00 4.00
CA VAL A 171 -7.09 -0.56 2.69
C VAL A 171 -6.67 -2.01 2.85
N ALA A 172 -7.13 -2.88 1.96
CA ALA A 172 -6.79 -4.29 1.89
C ALA A 172 -6.05 -4.63 0.59
N GLY A 173 -5.23 -5.68 0.62
CA GLY A 173 -4.52 -6.18 -0.55
C GLY A 173 -4.29 -7.69 -0.50
N THR A 174 -4.12 -8.31 -1.67
CA THR A 174 -3.80 -9.74 -1.79
C THR A 174 -2.33 -10.04 -1.49
N THR A 175 -1.47 -9.05 -1.63
CA THR A 175 -0.05 -9.08 -1.23
C THR A 175 0.32 -7.76 -0.55
N LEU A 176 1.47 -7.74 0.13
CA LEU A 176 1.96 -6.52 0.78
C LEU A 176 2.31 -5.45 -0.26
N GLU A 177 2.91 -5.84 -1.39
CA GLU A 177 3.28 -4.93 -2.47
C GLU A 177 2.04 -4.31 -3.12
N GLU A 178 1.00 -5.11 -3.35
CA GLU A 178 -0.30 -4.63 -3.82
C GLU A 178 -0.93 -3.65 -2.83
N LEU A 179 -0.90 -3.99 -1.53
CA LEU A 179 -1.40 -3.11 -0.47
C LEU A 179 -0.71 -1.75 -0.52
N VAL A 180 0.64 -1.72 -0.56
CA VAL A 180 1.42 -0.47 -0.63
C VAL A 180 1.01 0.35 -1.86
N PHE A 181 0.87 -0.32 -3.02
CA PHE A 181 0.41 0.31 -4.26
C PHE A 181 -0.97 0.95 -4.09
N ARG A 182 -1.96 0.18 -3.64
CA ARG A 182 -3.34 0.67 -3.41
C ARG A 182 -3.36 1.83 -2.42
N THR A 183 -2.66 1.69 -1.29
CA THR A 183 -2.65 2.70 -0.22
C THR A 183 -2.12 4.05 -0.73
N ILE A 184 -0.97 4.05 -1.39
CA ILE A 184 -0.36 5.28 -1.90
C ILE A 184 -1.21 5.90 -3.01
N TYR A 185 -1.69 5.08 -3.97
CA TYR A 185 -2.50 5.63 -5.06
C TYR A 185 -3.92 6.00 -4.64
N THR A 186 -4.46 5.42 -3.58
CA THR A 186 -5.71 5.89 -2.97
C THR A 186 -5.57 7.32 -2.45
N ALA A 187 -4.53 7.60 -1.67
CA ALA A 187 -4.28 8.94 -1.16
C ALA A 187 -4.03 9.96 -2.29
N ARG A 188 -3.27 9.57 -3.32
CA ARG A 188 -3.04 10.43 -4.51
C ARG A 188 -4.31 10.67 -5.30
N ASN A 189 -5.13 9.64 -5.50
CA ASN A 189 -6.42 9.77 -6.19
C ASN A 189 -7.36 10.72 -5.44
N ALA A 190 -7.41 10.62 -4.12
CA ALA A 190 -8.21 11.50 -3.28
C ALA A 190 -7.76 12.97 -3.41
N ALA A 191 -6.46 13.24 -3.36
CA ALA A 191 -5.91 14.57 -3.59
C ALA A 191 -6.32 15.12 -4.97
N LEU A 192 -6.11 14.33 -6.03
CA LEU A 192 -6.46 14.72 -7.40
C LEU A 192 -7.96 14.95 -7.57
N GLN A 193 -8.82 14.15 -6.94
CA GLN A 193 -10.27 14.37 -7.00
C GLN A 193 -10.66 15.71 -6.36
N ILE A 194 -10.06 16.06 -5.21
CA ILE A 194 -10.28 17.36 -4.55
C ILE A 194 -9.81 18.51 -5.44
N GLU A 195 -8.60 18.43 -5.97
CA GLU A 195 -8.03 19.45 -6.86
C GLU A 195 -8.88 19.64 -8.12
N ALA A 196 -9.32 18.53 -8.73
CA ALA A 196 -10.16 18.57 -9.93
C ALA A 196 -11.53 19.22 -9.67
N HIS A 197 -12.13 19.02 -8.49
CA HIS A 197 -13.36 19.72 -8.10
C HIS A 197 -13.17 21.24 -8.06
N GLY A 198 -12.00 21.72 -7.72
CA GLY A 198 -11.68 23.16 -7.76
C GLY A 198 -11.60 23.73 -9.19
N LEU A 199 -11.37 22.88 -10.19
CA LEU A 199 -11.33 23.27 -11.61
C LEU A 199 -12.69 23.14 -12.31
N GLY A 200 -13.65 22.42 -11.72
CA GLY A 200 -14.99 22.23 -12.27
C GLY A 200 -15.56 20.85 -12.07
N HIS A 201 -16.32 20.37 -13.05
CA HIS A 201 -16.95 19.04 -12.99
C HIS A 201 -15.90 17.92 -13.07
N VAL A 202 -15.95 17.01 -12.11
CA VAL A 202 -15.09 15.80 -12.11
C VAL A 202 -15.81 14.68 -12.86
N SER A 203 -15.15 14.14 -13.90
CA SER A 203 -15.58 12.95 -14.62
C SER A 203 -14.75 11.74 -14.17
N PRO A 204 -15.27 10.88 -13.27
CA PRO A 204 -14.55 9.70 -12.83
C PRO A 204 -14.51 8.63 -13.92
N LEU A 205 -13.62 7.65 -13.77
CA LEU A 205 -13.61 6.45 -14.59
C LEU A 205 -14.97 5.74 -14.47
N ASN A 206 -15.47 5.23 -15.58
CA ASN A 206 -16.64 4.36 -15.55
C ASN A 206 -16.26 2.97 -14.97
N PRO A 207 -17.25 2.13 -14.59
CA PRO A 207 -16.97 0.82 -13.98
C PRO A 207 -16.06 -0.08 -14.83
N THR A 208 -16.23 -0.09 -16.16
CA THR A 208 -15.43 -0.90 -17.08
C THR A 208 -13.99 -0.39 -17.16
N GLU A 209 -13.79 0.92 -17.29
CA GLU A 209 -12.45 1.52 -17.25
C GLU A 209 -11.76 1.26 -15.91
N THR A 210 -12.50 1.37 -14.81
CA THR A 210 -11.98 1.09 -13.48
C THR A 210 -11.51 -0.36 -13.36
N GLN A 211 -12.31 -1.31 -13.84
CA GLN A 211 -11.91 -2.71 -13.81
C GLN A 211 -10.67 -2.96 -14.67
N LEU A 212 -10.70 -2.59 -15.94
CA LEU A 212 -9.61 -2.83 -16.89
C LEU A 212 -8.29 -2.19 -16.45
N ALA A 213 -8.35 -0.93 -16.02
CA ALA A 213 -7.17 -0.21 -15.56
C ALA A 213 -6.66 -0.76 -14.20
N GLY A 214 -7.58 -1.11 -13.28
CA GLY A 214 -7.24 -1.72 -12.00
C GLY A 214 -6.52 -3.05 -12.18
N GLU A 215 -7.07 -3.97 -12.98
CA GLU A 215 -6.45 -5.26 -13.30
C GLU A 215 -5.08 -5.10 -13.98
N TYR A 216 -4.93 -4.12 -14.89
CA TYR A 216 -3.65 -3.87 -15.54
C TYR A 216 -2.58 -3.37 -14.58
N ASN A 217 -2.93 -2.42 -13.71
CA ASN A 217 -1.98 -1.79 -12.79
C ASN A 217 -1.54 -2.72 -11.64
N LEU A 218 -2.34 -3.73 -11.33
CA LEU A 218 -2.01 -4.73 -10.31
C LEU A 218 -1.33 -5.99 -10.87
N LYS A 219 -0.97 -5.99 -12.16
CA LYS A 219 -0.09 -7.04 -12.69
C LYS A 219 1.30 -6.98 -12.04
N PRO A 220 2.03 -8.11 -12.00
CA PRO A 220 3.34 -8.18 -11.33
C PRO A 220 4.33 -7.11 -11.79
N GLY A 221 4.36 -6.76 -13.08
CA GLY A 221 5.30 -5.76 -13.62
C GLY A 221 5.09 -4.34 -13.07
N PRO A 222 3.89 -3.74 -13.18
CA PRO A 222 3.61 -2.44 -12.59
C PRO A 222 3.81 -2.39 -11.07
N VAL A 223 3.37 -3.42 -10.34
CA VAL A 223 3.53 -3.49 -8.87
C VAL A 223 5.01 -3.57 -8.48
N ALA A 224 5.80 -4.44 -9.13
CA ALA A 224 7.23 -4.56 -8.86
C ALA A 224 7.99 -3.27 -9.15
N ARG A 225 7.66 -2.57 -10.27
CA ARG A 225 8.26 -1.27 -10.60
C ARG A 225 7.94 -0.21 -9.56
N ALA A 226 6.72 -0.17 -9.06
CA ALA A 226 6.31 0.79 -8.03
C ALA A 226 7.00 0.48 -6.71
N TRP A 227 7.07 -0.78 -6.30
CA TRP A 227 7.80 -1.23 -5.13
C TRP A 227 9.28 -0.86 -5.18
N GLU A 228 9.97 -1.12 -6.30
CA GLU A 228 11.35 -0.72 -6.52
C GLU A 228 11.53 0.79 -6.38
N TYR A 229 10.66 1.57 -7.03
CA TYR A 229 10.70 3.03 -6.99
C TYR A 229 10.58 3.58 -5.56
N TRP A 230 9.59 3.12 -4.80
CA TRP A 230 9.41 3.57 -3.42
C TRP A 230 10.48 3.04 -2.48
N SER A 231 11.00 1.83 -2.72
CA SER A 231 12.14 1.28 -1.99
C SER A 231 13.38 2.18 -2.13
N VAL A 232 13.71 2.59 -3.36
CA VAL A 232 14.85 3.49 -3.61
C VAL A 232 14.61 4.87 -3.00
N ARG A 233 13.38 5.37 -3.00
CA ARG A 233 13.05 6.64 -2.35
C ARG A 233 13.26 6.58 -0.84
N LEU A 234 12.81 5.50 -0.21
CA LEU A 234 13.03 5.26 1.22
C LEU A 234 14.53 5.17 1.51
N ASP A 235 15.29 4.36 0.77
CA ASP A 235 16.74 4.20 0.96
C ASP A 235 17.48 5.55 0.83
N LYS A 236 17.04 6.42 -0.07
CA LYS A 236 17.59 7.79 -0.19
C LYS A 236 17.25 8.65 1.01
N ALA A 237 16.02 8.58 1.52
CA ALA A 237 15.60 9.33 2.70
C ALA A 237 16.35 8.86 3.96
N GLU A 238 16.61 7.56 4.09
CA GLU A 238 17.36 6.95 5.18
C GLU A 238 18.88 7.03 5.02
N GLY A 239 19.39 7.54 3.88
CA GLY A 239 20.83 7.65 3.59
C GLY A 239 21.51 6.31 3.31
N THR A 240 20.78 5.27 3.02
CA THR A 240 21.28 3.90 2.76
C THR A 240 21.43 3.56 1.29
N TRP A 241 20.90 4.40 0.39
CA TRP A 241 20.95 4.16 -1.04
C TRP A 241 22.34 4.28 -1.62
N THR A 242 22.75 3.26 -2.38
CA THR A 242 23.96 3.28 -3.19
C THR A 242 23.60 3.11 -4.67
N PRO A 243 24.10 4.00 -5.57
CA PRO A 243 23.81 3.85 -6.98
C PRO A 243 24.40 2.52 -7.50
N PRO A 244 23.71 1.82 -8.41
CA PRO A 244 24.26 0.64 -9.03
C PRO A 244 25.58 1.00 -9.70
N LYS A 245 26.62 0.17 -9.49
CA LYS A 245 27.91 0.35 -10.19
C LYS A 245 27.64 0.40 -11.70
N ALA A 246 28.02 1.51 -12.35
CA ALA A 246 27.89 1.63 -13.79
C ALA A 246 28.60 0.42 -14.45
N LYS A 247 27.86 -0.43 -15.16
CA LYS A 247 28.48 -1.39 -16.05
C LYS A 247 29.17 -0.57 -17.11
N ILE A 248 30.51 -0.46 -17.03
CA ILE A 248 31.33 0.15 -18.09
C ILE A 248 30.99 -0.65 -19.35
N ALA A 249 30.22 -0.03 -20.26
CA ALA A 249 29.96 -0.64 -21.56
C ALA A 249 31.31 -0.95 -22.19
N ALA A 250 31.56 -2.22 -22.47
CA ALA A 250 32.78 -2.61 -23.17
C ALA A 250 32.85 -1.76 -24.48
N LYS A 251 33.95 -1.03 -24.64
CA LYS A 251 34.16 -0.26 -25.89
C LYS A 251 33.88 -1.18 -27.09
N PRO A 252 33.04 -0.76 -28.03
CA PRO A 252 32.83 -1.55 -29.23
C PRO A 252 34.20 -1.84 -29.89
N ALA A 253 34.47 -3.12 -30.12
CA ALA A 253 35.69 -3.54 -30.79
C ALA A 253 35.82 -2.74 -32.07
N SER A 254 36.96 -2.06 -32.24
CA SER A 254 37.24 -1.23 -33.42
C SER A 254 37.02 -2.06 -34.70
N ALA A 255 36.07 -1.64 -35.54
CA ALA A 255 35.81 -2.25 -36.81
C ALA A 255 37.11 -2.28 -37.62
N LYS A 256 37.60 -3.48 -37.92
CA LYS A 256 38.75 -3.66 -38.82
C LYS A 256 38.45 -2.96 -40.13
N ARG A 257 39.26 -1.93 -40.47
CA ARG A 257 39.20 -1.25 -41.76
C ARG A 257 39.40 -2.27 -42.88
N VAL A 258 38.37 -2.49 -43.68
CA VAL A 258 38.47 -3.26 -44.92
C VAL A 258 39.31 -2.44 -45.91
N PRO A 259 40.41 -3.00 -46.51
CA PRO A 259 41.20 -2.27 -47.44
C PRO A 259 40.41 -1.98 -48.72
N ARG A 260 40.35 -0.71 -49.13
CA ARG A 260 39.77 -0.29 -50.43
C ARG A 260 40.60 -0.87 -51.58
N LYS A 261 40.02 -1.75 -52.41
CA LYS A 261 40.61 -2.19 -53.65
C LYS A 261 40.70 -0.99 -54.60
N SER A 262 41.94 -0.67 -55.01
CA SER A 262 42.24 0.33 -56.09
C SER A 262 41.67 -0.08 -57.42
N GLY A 263 40.68 0.67 -57.88
CA GLY A 263 40.12 0.48 -59.22
C GLY A 263 41.15 0.84 -60.32
N LYS A 264 41.47 -0.11 -61.23
CA LYS A 264 42.27 0.10 -62.40
C LYS A 264 41.57 1.08 -63.38
N LYS A 265 42.22 2.18 -63.66
CA LYS A 265 41.86 3.06 -64.82
C LYS A 265 41.90 2.26 -66.12
N ARG A 266 40.76 2.14 -66.79
CA ARG A 266 40.74 1.79 -68.26
C ARG A 266 40.91 3.07 -69.05
N LYS A 267 41.99 3.07 -69.86
CA LYS A 267 42.15 4.02 -70.97
C LYS A 267 41.19 3.61 -72.11
N ARG A 268 40.37 4.51 -72.52
CA ARG A 268 40.10 4.94 -73.91
C ARG A 268 39.06 6.04 -73.88
#